data_1ad48abc2698d5dcbfbd765967a9f73d
#
_entry.id   1ad48abc2698d5dcbfbd765967a9f73d
#
_cell.length_a   1.000
_cell.length_b   1.000
_cell.length_c   1.000
_cell.angle_alpha   90.00
_cell.angle_beta   90.00
_cell.angle_gamma   90.00
#
_symmetry.space_group_name_H-M   'P 1'
#
loop_
_entity.id
_entity.type
_entity.pdbx_description
1 polymer ?
#
loop_
_entity_poly.entity_id
_entity_poly.type
_entity_poly.pdbx_seq_one_letter_code
_entity_poly.pdbx_strand_id
1 'polypeptide(L)'
;MAAARTQYTNNGVPAASLEYVQRASTAHVFPTDFDATGNNACSSSASPYISNCGYDGAKAVLSKFYGTLNPRNNAPAAGNYIEFDQTAFSTNPGMAANGWAYVPANCAAGAQCRVHVALHGCQQGYATIGDKFVKNTGYTRWADTNSLIVLFPQAKVDSTNRQTAASGSLPNPNGCWDWVGWYGNNFAQKAGTQVAAIKAMVDHVSSGTGSGGPAPALPAPASVTTSDATTSAMKITWAAVTGAASYNVYRNANKTNALPVYATTFTDSGLQPGTTYAWTVRAADASGVEGAASASAGGTTLGAPPPAATCTTATNYAHVAAGRATTSGGYAHARGSGQNMGLYNVFYTTTLKMTGTNYYVIGTCP
;
A
#
# COMPACT_ATOMS: atom_id res chain seq x y z
N MET A 1 11.09 -21.80 18.32
CA MET A 1 10.01 -21.23 19.18
C MET A 1 10.53 -20.16 20.12
N ALA A 2 11.62 -20.37 20.90
CA ALA A 2 12.22 -19.30 21.73
C ALA A 2 12.63 -18.06 20.92
N ALA A 3 13.17 -18.24 19.73
CA ALA A 3 13.54 -17.16 18.82
C ALA A 3 12.37 -16.24 18.45
N ALA A 4 11.17 -16.78 18.20
CA ALA A 4 9.97 -15.98 17.90
C ALA A 4 9.58 -15.10 19.10
N ARG A 5 9.58 -15.64 20.33
CA ARG A 5 9.32 -14.86 21.52
C ARG A 5 10.32 -13.72 21.67
N THR A 6 11.62 -14.01 21.50
CA THR A 6 12.68 -13.01 21.54
C THR A 6 12.49 -11.91 20.50
N GLN A 7 12.11 -12.29 19.28
CA GLN A 7 11.82 -11.33 18.22
C GLN A 7 10.69 -10.37 18.58
N TYR A 8 9.57 -10.87 19.10
CA TYR A 8 8.46 -10.02 19.56
C TYR A 8 8.91 -9.07 20.69
N THR A 9 9.65 -9.59 21.67
CA THR A 9 10.16 -8.78 22.79
C THR A 9 11.11 -7.69 22.29
N ASN A 10 12.03 -8.01 21.37
CA ASN A 10 12.99 -7.06 20.79
C ASN A 10 12.31 -5.98 19.93
N ASN A 11 11.12 -6.25 19.42
CA ASN A 11 10.29 -5.28 18.69
C ASN A 11 9.27 -4.55 19.59
N GLY A 12 9.47 -4.57 20.89
CA GLY A 12 8.70 -3.75 21.85
C GLY A 12 7.31 -4.29 22.19
N VAL A 13 7.00 -5.55 21.88
CA VAL A 13 5.73 -6.14 22.29
C VAL A 13 5.75 -6.39 23.80
N PRO A 14 4.81 -5.80 24.58
CA PRO A 14 4.79 -5.96 26.03
C PRO A 14 4.69 -7.43 26.45
N ALA A 15 5.39 -7.83 27.51
CA ALA A 15 5.37 -9.21 28.01
C ALA A 15 3.94 -9.71 28.33
N ALA A 16 3.05 -8.84 28.83
CA ALA A 16 1.64 -9.15 29.09
C ALA A 16 0.86 -9.50 27.82
N SER A 17 1.30 -9.05 26.64
CA SER A 17 0.70 -9.39 25.36
C SER A 17 1.25 -10.67 24.75
N LEU A 18 2.33 -11.24 25.34
CA LEU A 18 2.94 -12.48 24.87
C LEU A 18 2.56 -13.65 25.79
N GLU A 19 1.92 -14.65 25.20
CA GLU A 19 1.69 -15.93 25.85
C GLU A 19 2.57 -16.98 25.18
N TYR A 20 3.43 -17.61 25.95
CA TYR A 20 4.38 -18.62 25.45
C TYR A 20 4.16 -19.94 26.19
N VAL A 21 3.49 -20.86 25.52
CA VAL A 21 3.17 -22.19 26.07
C VAL A 21 4.14 -23.22 25.49
N GLN A 22 4.85 -23.91 26.38
CA GLN A 22 5.71 -25.03 26.02
C GLN A 22 5.08 -26.34 26.52
N ARG A 23 5.00 -27.33 25.65
CA ARG A 23 4.50 -28.65 26.00
C ARG A 23 5.53 -29.71 25.65
N ALA A 24 6.01 -30.39 26.67
CA ALA A 24 6.91 -31.54 26.49
C ALA A 24 6.20 -32.64 25.73
N SER A 25 6.93 -33.37 24.89
CA SER A 25 6.42 -34.53 24.12
C SER A 25 5.32 -34.22 23.08
N THR A 26 5.12 -32.94 22.75
CA THR A 26 4.26 -32.54 21.62
C THR A 26 5.12 -32.43 20.37
N ALA A 27 4.78 -33.20 19.34
CA ALA A 27 5.39 -33.12 18.02
C ALA A 27 5.03 -31.81 17.30
N HIS A 28 5.51 -31.64 16.06
CA HIS A 28 5.17 -30.47 15.23
C HIS A 28 3.74 -30.64 14.65
N VAL A 29 2.73 -30.32 15.47
CA VAL A 29 1.31 -30.49 15.16
C VAL A 29 0.51 -29.29 15.66
N PHE A 30 -0.68 -29.08 15.09
CA PHE A 30 -1.72 -28.25 15.71
C PHE A 30 -2.37 -29.05 16.84
N PRO A 31 -2.24 -28.64 18.11
CA PRO A 31 -2.72 -29.41 19.23
C PRO A 31 -4.21 -29.19 19.49
N THR A 32 -4.93 -30.29 19.77
CA THR A 32 -6.32 -30.30 20.23
C THR A 32 -6.43 -31.02 21.56
N ASP A 33 -7.57 -30.92 22.22
CA ASP A 33 -7.93 -31.68 23.42
C ASP A 33 -9.01 -32.72 23.14
N PHE A 34 -9.22 -33.06 21.89
CA PHE A 34 -10.19 -34.04 21.42
C PHE A 34 -9.64 -34.85 20.25
N ASP A 35 -10.17 -36.03 20.09
CA ASP A 35 -9.89 -36.89 18.95
C ASP A 35 -10.80 -36.55 17.78
N ALA A 36 -10.26 -36.67 16.58
CA ALA A 36 -10.99 -36.53 15.32
C ALA A 36 -10.45 -37.53 14.29
N THR A 37 -11.33 -38.07 13.46
CA THR A 37 -10.98 -39.06 12.44
C THR A 37 -9.90 -38.52 11.51
N GLY A 38 -8.84 -39.29 11.37
CA GLY A 38 -7.70 -38.97 10.51
C GLY A 38 -6.64 -38.06 11.14
N ASN A 39 -6.76 -37.70 12.43
CA ASN A 39 -5.70 -37.06 13.18
C ASN A 39 -4.62 -38.05 13.60
N ASN A 40 -3.42 -37.58 13.87
CA ASN A 40 -2.28 -38.38 14.32
C ASN A 40 -2.15 -38.41 15.84
N ALA A 41 -1.29 -39.29 16.34
CA ALA A 41 -0.83 -39.27 17.72
C ALA A 41 -0.03 -37.97 17.99
N CYS A 42 -0.11 -37.44 19.20
CA CYS A 42 0.56 -36.19 19.58
C CYS A 42 2.07 -36.21 19.42
N SER A 43 2.68 -37.39 19.50
CA SER A 43 4.13 -37.61 19.32
C SER A 43 4.57 -37.72 17.85
N SER A 44 3.65 -37.61 16.88
CA SER A 44 3.94 -37.83 15.46
C SER A 44 3.89 -36.52 14.66
N SER A 45 5.02 -36.12 14.09
CA SER A 45 5.11 -35.02 13.10
C SER A 45 4.84 -35.53 11.70
N ALA A 46 3.61 -35.92 11.42
CA ALA A 46 3.17 -36.42 10.12
C ALA A 46 1.80 -35.84 9.73
N SER A 47 1.47 -35.92 8.42
CA SER A 47 0.16 -35.46 7.92
C SER A 47 -0.98 -36.15 8.69
N PRO A 48 -2.02 -35.41 9.12
CA PRO A 48 -2.36 -34.04 8.78
C PRO A 48 -1.76 -32.98 9.70
N TYR A 49 -0.83 -33.31 10.58
CA TYR A 49 -0.19 -32.42 11.57
C TYR A 49 -1.23 -31.79 12.53
N ILE A 50 -2.25 -32.54 12.88
CA ILE A 50 -3.29 -32.19 13.84
C ILE A 50 -3.46 -33.35 14.81
N SER A 51 -3.36 -33.12 16.12
CA SER A 51 -3.31 -34.21 17.10
C SER A 51 -3.97 -33.84 18.42
N ASN A 52 -4.62 -34.81 19.04
CA ASN A 52 -5.03 -34.67 20.43
C ASN A 52 -3.82 -34.76 21.35
N CYS A 53 -3.45 -33.61 21.91
CA CYS A 53 -2.34 -33.44 22.85
C CYS A 53 -2.81 -33.03 24.25
N GLY A 54 -4.10 -33.17 24.54
CA GLY A 54 -4.70 -32.67 25.78
C GLY A 54 -4.56 -31.16 25.95
N TYR A 55 -4.54 -30.41 24.85
CA TYR A 55 -4.45 -28.95 24.83
C TYR A 55 -5.26 -28.36 23.69
N ASP A 56 -6.24 -27.55 24.03
CA ASP A 56 -7.09 -26.88 23.04
C ASP A 56 -6.38 -25.64 22.49
N GLY A 57 -5.66 -25.80 21.39
CA GLY A 57 -4.92 -24.73 20.72
C GLY A 57 -5.86 -23.65 20.17
N ALA A 58 -7.02 -24.03 19.64
CA ALA A 58 -8.02 -23.08 19.15
C ALA A 58 -8.57 -22.22 20.28
N LYS A 59 -8.91 -22.84 21.43
CA LYS A 59 -9.34 -22.11 22.63
C LYS A 59 -8.31 -21.08 23.06
N ALA A 60 -7.04 -21.50 23.15
CA ALA A 60 -5.97 -20.64 23.61
C ALA A 60 -5.83 -19.38 22.71
N VAL A 61 -5.83 -19.56 21.39
CA VAL A 61 -5.78 -18.46 20.42
C VAL A 61 -7.01 -17.56 20.54
N LEU A 62 -8.20 -18.14 20.51
CA LEU A 62 -9.45 -17.36 20.54
C LEU A 62 -9.64 -16.62 21.86
N SER A 63 -9.30 -17.24 23.00
CA SER A 63 -9.35 -16.56 24.30
C SER A 63 -8.36 -15.39 24.39
N LYS A 64 -7.19 -15.53 23.77
CA LYS A 64 -6.20 -14.44 23.72
C LYS A 64 -6.71 -13.23 22.94
N PHE A 65 -7.40 -13.46 21.82
CA PHE A 65 -7.93 -12.38 20.99
C PHE A 65 -9.25 -11.80 21.47
N TYR A 66 -10.12 -12.64 22.03
CA TYR A 66 -11.51 -12.27 22.27
C TYR A 66 -11.92 -12.28 23.75
N GLY A 67 -11.02 -12.69 24.63
CA GLY A 67 -11.31 -12.80 26.07
C GLY A 67 -12.07 -14.07 26.44
N THR A 68 -12.94 -13.96 27.43
CA THR A 68 -13.74 -15.10 27.91
C THR A 68 -14.67 -15.63 26.82
N LEU A 69 -14.64 -16.93 26.59
CA LEU A 69 -15.45 -17.62 25.59
C LEU A 69 -16.61 -18.38 26.28
N ASN A 70 -17.76 -18.41 25.62
CA ASN A 70 -18.84 -19.33 25.95
C ASN A 70 -18.41 -20.81 25.73
N PRO A 71 -18.99 -21.78 26.41
CA PRO A 71 -18.68 -23.20 26.19
C PRO A 71 -18.79 -23.58 24.70
N ARG A 72 -17.86 -24.38 24.22
CA ARG A 72 -17.84 -24.79 22.80
C ARG A 72 -19.00 -25.78 22.47
N ASN A 73 -19.42 -25.73 21.20
CA ASN A 73 -20.27 -26.78 20.62
C ASN A 73 -19.39 -27.90 20.05
N ASN A 74 -19.48 -29.12 20.59
CA ASN A 74 -18.68 -30.25 20.12
C ASN A 74 -19.22 -30.89 18.81
N ALA A 75 -20.39 -30.49 18.35
CA ALA A 75 -21.00 -30.96 17.10
C ALA A 75 -21.45 -29.78 16.21
N PRO A 76 -20.52 -28.99 15.64
CA PRO A 76 -20.89 -27.91 14.75
C PRO A 76 -21.71 -28.41 13.57
N ALA A 77 -22.75 -27.67 13.18
CA ALA A 77 -23.65 -28.09 12.12
C ALA A 77 -22.93 -28.13 10.74
N ALA A 78 -23.11 -29.22 9.99
CA ALA A 78 -22.48 -29.41 8.69
C ALA A 78 -22.85 -28.32 7.69
N GLY A 79 -24.07 -27.79 7.71
CA GLY A 79 -24.52 -26.72 6.82
C GLY A 79 -23.91 -25.35 7.07
N ASN A 80 -23.17 -25.18 8.17
CA ASN A 80 -22.47 -23.92 8.47
C ASN A 80 -21.08 -23.84 7.84
N TYR A 81 -20.57 -24.92 7.23
CA TYR A 81 -19.33 -24.93 6.46
C TYR A 81 -19.64 -24.54 5.02
N ILE A 82 -19.05 -23.45 4.57
CA ILE A 82 -19.25 -22.87 3.25
C ILE A 82 -17.93 -22.92 2.49
N GLU A 83 -17.92 -23.58 1.34
CA GLU A 83 -16.84 -23.48 0.36
C GLU A 83 -17.09 -22.25 -0.51
N PHE A 84 -16.07 -21.41 -0.76
CA PHE A 84 -16.20 -20.22 -1.58
C PHE A 84 -15.04 -20.07 -2.56
N ASP A 85 -15.29 -19.35 -3.65
CA ASP A 85 -14.31 -19.05 -4.69
C ASP A 85 -13.34 -17.95 -4.21
N GLN A 86 -12.07 -18.32 -4.01
CA GLN A 86 -10.98 -17.38 -3.68
C GLN A 86 -10.47 -16.59 -4.86
N THR A 87 -10.72 -17.06 -6.10
CA THR A 87 -10.22 -16.38 -7.31
C THR A 87 -10.85 -15.01 -7.49
N ALA A 88 -12.04 -14.79 -6.90
CA ALA A 88 -12.67 -13.48 -6.82
C ALA A 88 -11.84 -12.42 -6.05
N PHE A 89 -10.93 -12.86 -5.17
CA PHE A 89 -10.12 -11.99 -4.31
C PHE A 89 -8.65 -11.95 -4.71
N SER A 90 -8.18 -12.94 -5.45
CA SER A 90 -6.77 -13.03 -5.86
C SER A 90 -6.54 -13.97 -7.02
N THR A 91 -5.66 -13.56 -7.94
CA THR A 91 -5.10 -14.42 -8.99
C THR A 91 -3.71 -14.95 -8.62
N ASN A 92 -3.29 -14.84 -7.35
CA ASN A 92 -1.99 -15.31 -6.89
C ASN A 92 -1.85 -16.83 -7.12
N PRO A 93 -0.79 -17.29 -7.83
CA PRO A 93 -0.64 -18.69 -8.18
C PRO A 93 -0.38 -19.62 -6.98
N GLY A 94 0.02 -19.09 -5.84
CA GLY A 94 0.19 -19.84 -4.58
C GLY A 94 -1.09 -19.95 -3.75
N MET A 95 -2.21 -19.38 -4.22
CA MET A 95 -3.51 -19.55 -3.58
C MET A 95 -4.37 -20.58 -4.33
N ALA A 96 -5.10 -21.42 -3.60
CA ALA A 96 -6.05 -22.35 -4.18
C ALA A 96 -7.24 -21.60 -4.79
N ALA A 97 -8.00 -22.26 -5.68
CA ALA A 97 -9.22 -21.68 -6.23
C ALA A 97 -10.28 -21.49 -5.15
N ASN A 98 -10.40 -22.43 -4.24
CA ASN A 98 -11.45 -22.41 -3.23
C ASN A 98 -10.87 -22.23 -1.82
N GLY A 99 -11.58 -21.48 -0.98
CA GLY A 99 -11.40 -21.34 0.45
C GLY A 99 -12.63 -21.85 1.22
N TRP A 100 -12.53 -21.81 2.53
CA TRP A 100 -13.61 -22.26 3.41
C TRP A 100 -13.97 -21.17 4.43
N ALA A 101 -15.24 -21.12 4.78
CA ALA A 101 -15.75 -20.34 5.88
C ALA A 101 -16.63 -21.21 6.79
N TYR A 102 -16.60 -20.94 8.07
CA TYR A 102 -17.61 -21.42 9.01
C TYR A 102 -18.46 -20.24 9.47
N VAL A 103 -19.75 -20.30 9.23
CA VAL A 103 -20.71 -19.23 9.56
C VAL A 103 -21.74 -19.77 10.54
N PRO A 104 -21.68 -19.41 11.83
CA PRO A 104 -22.71 -19.81 12.81
C PRO A 104 -24.10 -19.39 12.38
N ALA A 105 -25.10 -20.15 12.74
CA ALA A 105 -26.50 -19.92 12.36
C ALA A 105 -27.02 -18.52 12.75
N ASN A 106 -26.64 -18.02 13.92
CA ASN A 106 -26.98 -16.66 14.35
C ASN A 106 -26.33 -15.59 13.48
N CYS A 107 -25.08 -15.81 13.04
CA CYS A 107 -24.38 -14.89 12.11
C CYS A 107 -25.05 -14.89 10.74
N ALA A 108 -25.42 -16.07 10.23
CA ALA A 108 -26.19 -16.20 8.99
C ALA A 108 -27.56 -15.51 9.08
N ALA A 109 -28.16 -15.46 10.28
CA ALA A 109 -29.43 -14.77 10.55
C ALA A 109 -29.26 -13.24 10.77
N GLY A 110 -28.05 -12.67 10.58
CA GLY A 110 -27.81 -11.24 10.66
C GLY A 110 -27.35 -10.72 12.03
N ALA A 111 -27.00 -11.59 12.97
CA ALA A 111 -26.38 -11.14 14.22
C ALA A 111 -24.99 -10.51 13.95
N GLN A 112 -24.62 -9.53 14.77
CA GLN A 112 -23.26 -9.00 14.72
C GLN A 112 -22.24 -10.06 15.14
N CYS A 113 -21.35 -10.41 14.22
CA CYS A 113 -20.33 -11.42 14.44
C CYS A 113 -18.93 -10.86 14.14
N ARG A 114 -17.94 -11.36 14.86
CA ARG A 114 -16.53 -11.06 14.60
C ARG A 114 -15.99 -12.05 13.58
N VAL A 115 -15.00 -11.63 12.80
CA VAL A 115 -14.32 -12.49 11.83
C VAL A 115 -12.96 -12.91 12.39
N HIS A 116 -12.68 -14.21 12.35
CA HIS A 116 -11.39 -14.81 12.69
C HIS A 116 -10.80 -15.48 11.45
N VAL A 117 -9.53 -15.24 11.17
CA VAL A 117 -8.81 -15.90 10.06
C VAL A 117 -7.92 -16.98 10.64
N ALA A 118 -8.14 -18.24 10.24
CA ALA A 118 -7.31 -19.38 10.60
C ALA A 118 -6.50 -19.85 9.40
N LEU A 119 -5.18 -19.65 9.45
CA LEU A 119 -4.24 -20.02 8.40
C LEU A 119 -3.66 -21.41 8.70
N HIS A 120 -3.73 -22.29 7.71
CA HIS A 120 -3.11 -23.61 7.80
C HIS A 120 -1.57 -23.52 7.64
N GLY A 121 -0.85 -24.54 8.09
CA GLY A 121 0.59 -24.67 7.84
C GLY A 121 0.91 -25.24 6.46
N CYS A 122 2.22 -25.30 6.14
CA CYS A 122 2.68 -26.05 4.98
C CYS A 122 2.16 -27.50 5.03
N GLN A 123 1.80 -28.09 3.88
CA GLN A 123 1.22 -29.43 3.76
C GLN A 123 -0.14 -29.63 4.46
N GLN A 124 -0.79 -28.56 4.87
CA GLN A 124 -2.11 -28.61 5.52
C GLN A 124 -3.24 -27.98 4.69
N GLY A 125 -2.94 -27.55 3.47
CA GLY A 125 -3.97 -27.04 2.55
C GLY A 125 -4.97 -28.12 2.16
N TYR A 126 -6.17 -27.72 1.75
CA TYR A 126 -7.27 -28.63 1.39
C TYR A 126 -6.87 -29.66 0.33
N ALA A 127 -6.08 -29.29 -0.66
CA ALA A 127 -5.60 -30.20 -1.70
C ALA A 127 -4.69 -31.34 -1.14
N THR A 128 -4.14 -31.19 0.06
CA THR A 128 -3.21 -32.14 0.67
C THR A 128 -3.90 -33.00 1.72
N ILE A 129 -4.71 -32.41 2.59
CA ILE A 129 -5.32 -33.12 3.73
C ILE A 129 -6.86 -33.11 3.73
N GLY A 130 -7.49 -32.59 2.67
CA GLY A 130 -8.93 -32.38 2.62
C GLY A 130 -9.37 -31.35 3.66
N ASP A 131 -10.56 -31.51 4.20
CA ASP A 131 -11.18 -30.58 5.14
C ASP A 131 -10.68 -30.69 6.60
N LYS A 132 -9.62 -31.47 6.84
CA LYS A 132 -9.16 -31.74 8.21
C LYS A 132 -8.70 -30.48 8.94
N PHE A 133 -8.02 -29.54 8.28
CA PHE A 133 -7.65 -28.29 8.93
C PHE A 133 -8.89 -27.47 9.32
N VAL A 134 -9.88 -27.44 8.47
CA VAL A 134 -11.13 -26.71 8.69
C VAL A 134 -11.96 -27.33 9.83
N LYS A 135 -12.08 -28.67 9.88
CA LYS A 135 -12.98 -29.38 10.80
C LYS A 135 -12.32 -29.86 12.08
N ASN A 136 -11.03 -30.24 12.02
CA ASN A 136 -10.38 -30.97 13.13
C ASN A 136 -9.54 -30.09 14.05
N THR A 137 -9.30 -28.80 13.73
CA THR A 137 -8.52 -27.88 14.58
C THR A 137 -9.30 -27.32 15.77
N GLY A 138 -10.64 -27.44 15.74
CA GLY A 138 -11.50 -27.02 16.84
C GLY A 138 -11.98 -25.56 16.77
N TYR A 139 -11.50 -24.74 15.85
CA TYR A 139 -11.95 -23.34 15.71
C TYR A 139 -13.46 -23.25 15.56
N THR A 140 -14.07 -24.11 14.75
CA THR A 140 -15.50 -24.10 14.46
C THR A 140 -16.38 -24.47 15.67
N ARG A 141 -15.85 -25.29 16.58
CA ARG A 141 -16.53 -25.64 17.84
C ARG A 141 -16.71 -24.44 18.75
N TRP A 142 -15.72 -23.56 18.80
CA TRP A 142 -15.75 -22.31 19.56
C TRP A 142 -16.51 -21.21 18.82
N ALA A 143 -16.40 -21.18 17.49
CA ALA A 143 -17.07 -20.21 16.65
C ALA A 143 -18.59 -20.21 16.83
N ASP A 144 -19.16 -21.40 16.87
CA ASP A 144 -20.61 -21.64 16.88
C ASP A 144 -21.33 -20.98 18.07
N THR A 145 -20.70 -20.94 19.22
CA THR A 145 -21.30 -20.41 20.48
C THR A 145 -20.80 -18.99 20.82
N ASN A 146 -19.84 -18.45 20.05
CA ASN A 146 -19.20 -17.17 20.36
C ASN A 146 -19.39 -16.12 19.29
N SER A 147 -20.33 -16.30 18.37
CA SER A 147 -20.61 -15.38 17.26
C SER A 147 -19.35 -15.04 16.48
N LEU A 148 -18.59 -16.07 16.09
CA LEU A 148 -17.36 -15.93 15.32
C LEU A 148 -17.53 -16.57 13.94
N ILE A 149 -17.41 -15.80 12.88
CA ILE A 149 -17.21 -16.34 11.54
C ILE A 149 -15.73 -16.68 11.41
N VAL A 150 -15.42 -17.92 11.03
CA VAL A 150 -14.02 -18.33 10.82
C VAL A 150 -13.76 -18.51 9.34
N LEU A 151 -12.84 -17.71 8.80
CA LEU A 151 -12.32 -17.87 7.44
C LEU A 151 -11.08 -18.77 7.46
N PHE A 152 -11.06 -19.72 6.53
CA PHE A 152 -9.95 -20.62 6.28
C PHE A 152 -9.46 -20.44 4.83
N PRO A 153 -8.71 -19.36 4.54
CA PRO A 153 -8.09 -19.22 3.23
C PRO A 153 -7.17 -20.40 2.94
N GLN A 154 -6.99 -20.72 1.66
CA GLN A 154 -6.22 -21.87 1.23
C GLN A 154 -5.07 -21.47 0.33
N ALA A 155 -3.84 -21.78 0.76
CA ALA A 155 -2.68 -21.83 -0.11
C ALA A 155 -2.58 -23.20 -0.79
N LYS A 156 -1.87 -23.27 -1.90
CA LYS A 156 -1.65 -24.52 -2.65
C LYS A 156 -0.20 -24.70 -3.04
N VAL A 157 0.13 -25.94 -3.38
CA VAL A 157 1.41 -26.29 -4.01
C VAL A 157 1.59 -25.48 -5.30
N ASP A 158 2.77 -24.90 -5.48
CA ASP A 158 3.23 -24.27 -6.71
C ASP A 158 4.61 -24.84 -7.05
N SER A 159 4.66 -25.75 -8.02
CA SER A 159 5.89 -26.42 -8.46
C SER A 159 6.74 -25.55 -9.38
N THR A 160 6.30 -24.34 -9.72
CA THR A 160 7.07 -23.42 -10.56
C THR A 160 8.24 -22.84 -9.78
N ASN A 161 9.44 -22.92 -10.33
CA ASN A 161 10.59 -22.20 -9.78
C ASN A 161 10.38 -20.70 -9.96
N ARG A 162 10.33 -19.96 -8.84
CA ARG A 162 10.17 -18.52 -8.81
C ARG A 162 11.36 -17.86 -8.15
N GLN A 163 11.81 -16.74 -8.69
CA GLN A 163 12.82 -15.93 -8.03
C GLN A 163 12.20 -15.37 -6.73
N THR A 164 12.82 -15.68 -5.60
CA THR A 164 12.36 -15.22 -4.29
C THR A 164 13.10 -13.97 -3.83
N ALA A 165 12.49 -13.19 -2.94
CA ALA A 165 13.14 -12.04 -2.34
C ALA A 165 14.26 -12.42 -1.34
N ALA A 166 14.17 -13.59 -0.73
CA ALA A 166 15.03 -13.98 0.38
C ALA A 166 16.08 -15.06 0.04
N SER A 167 15.91 -15.88 -1.01
CA SER A 167 16.76 -17.08 -1.18
C SER A 167 16.80 -17.67 -2.60
N GLY A 168 17.12 -16.86 -3.61
CA GLY A 168 17.28 -17.35 -4.98
C GLY A 168 15.99 -17.93 -5.59
N SER A 169 16.10 -18.85 -6.55
CA SER A 169 14.95 -19.43 -7.26
C SER A 169 14.51 -20.73 -6.62
N LEU A 170 13.28 -20.79 -6.12
CA LEU A 170 12.69 -21.92 -5.40
C LEU A 170 11.24 -22.19 -5.84
N PRO A 171 10.75 -23.45 -5.84
CA PRO A 171 9.34 -23.76 -5.89
C PRO A 171 8.71 -23.67 -4.49
N ASN A 172 7.38 -23.72 -4.40
CA ASN A 172 6.62 -23.89 -3.17
C ASN A 172 5.94 -25.29 -3.14
N PRO A 173 6.71 -26.38 -2.97
CA PRO A 173 6.21 -27.75 -3.11
C PRO A 173 5.29 -28.18 -1.95
N ASN A 174 5.27 -27.40 -0.87
CA ASN A 174 4.51 -27.73 0.34
C ASN A 174 3.25 -26.87 0.51
N GLY A 175 2.92 -26.01 -0.46
CA GLY A 175 1.75 -25.13 -0.36
C GLY A 175 1.80 -24.22 0.88
N CYS A 176 2.96 -23.67 1.18
CA CYS A 176 3.14 -22.73 2.28
C CYS A 176 2.60 -21.34 1.90
N TRP A 177 2.23 -20.56 2.90
CA TRP A 177 2.06 -19.13 2.72
C TRP A 177 3.39 -18.48 2.35
N ASP A 178 3.34 -17.36 1.62
CA ASP A 178 4.57 -16.70 1.15
C ASP A 178 5.38 -16.12 2.33
N TRP A 179 6.52 -16.70 2.61
CA TRP A 179 7.44 -16.29 3.68
C TRP A 179 8.85 -15.96 3.15
N VAL A 180 9.08 -16.13 1.85
CA VAL A 180 10.36 -15.84 1.19
C VAL A 180 10.24 -14.92 -0.02
N GLY A 181 9.03 -14.53 -0.40
CA GLY A 181 8.78 -13.67 -1.55
C GLY A 181 8.67 -14.41 -2.88
N TRP A 182 8.05 -15.59 -2.91
CA TRP A 182 7.72 -16.29 -4.16
C TRP A 182 6.82 -15.47 -5.08
N TYR A 183 5.96 -14.64 -4.48
CA TYR A 183 4.90 -13.93 -5.19
C TYR A 183 5.05 -12.40 -5.12
N GLY A 184 6.24 -11.92 -4.76
CA GLY A 184 6.59 -10.51 -4.77
C GLY A 184 7.48 -10.08 -3.60
N ASN A 185 8.31 -9.07 -3.81
CA ASN A 185 9.24 -8.57 -2.79
C ASN A 185 8.54 -7.91 -1.58
N ASN A 186 7.25 -7.61 -1.71
CA ASN A 186 6.42 -7.03 -0.68
C ASN A 186 5.61 -8.06 0.13
N PHE A 187 5.96 -9.35 0.04
CA PHE A 187 5.21 -10.47 0.64
C PHE A 187 4.85 -10.28 2.12
N ALA A 188 5.74 -9.66 2.91
CA ALA A 188 5.55 -9.39 4.34
C ALA A 188 4.83 -8.05 4.61
N GLN A 189 4.38 -7.35 3.59
CA GLN A 189 3.69 -6.06 3.71
C GLN A 189 2.18 -6.20 3.50
N LYS A 190 1.42 -5.18 3.90
CA LYS A 190 -0.04 -5.14 3.68
C LYS A 190 -0.44 -5.28 2.21
N ALA A 191 0.41 -4.80 1.29
CA ALA A 191 0.21 -4.90 -0.15
C ALA A 191 0.73 -6.22 -0.76
N GLY A 192 1.28 -7.13 0.04
CA GLY A 192 1.65 -8.48 -0.42
C GLY A 192 0.41 -9.21 -0.94
N THR A 193 0.54 -9.88 -2.09
CA THR A 193 -0.62 -10.39 -2.84
C THR A 193 -1.49 -11.35 -2.03
N GLN A 194 -0.90 -12.23 -1.22
CA GLN A 194 -1.67 -13.12 -0.34
C GLN A 194 -2.28 -12.39 0.86
N VAL A 195 -1.56 -11.44 1.47
CA VAL A 195 -2.07 -10.61 2.57
C VAL A 195 -3.25 -9.75 2.10
N ALA A 196 -3.12 -9.12 0.94
CA ALA A 196 -4.18 -8.32 0.33
C ALA A 196 -5.44 -9.15 0.00
N ALA A 197 -5.24 -10.36 -0.54
CA ALA A 197 -6.34 -11.28 -0.83
C ALA A 197 -7.11 -11.69 0.43
N ILE A 198 -6.42 -12.08 1.50
CA ILE A 198 -7.04 -12.43 2.78
C ILE A 198 -7.78 -11.23 3.36
N LYS A 199 -7.18 -10.04 3.28
CA LYS A 199 -7.85 -8.80 3.71
C LYS A 199 -9.14 -8.55 2.94
N ALA A 200 -9.13 -8.73 1.61
CA ALA A 200 -10.31 -8.56 0.77
C ALA A 200 -11.42 -9.58 1.14
N MET A 201 -11.07 -10.83 1.47
CA MET A 201 -12.03 -11.82 1.97
C MET A 201 -12.66 -11.38 3.30
N VAL A 202 -11.84 -10.85 4.23
CA VAL A 202 -12.34 -10.33 5.52
C VAL A 202 -13.26 -9.14 5.28
N ASP A 203 -12.90 -8.21 4.40
CA ASP A 203 -13.73 -7.06 4.08
C ASP A 203 -15.07 -7.48 3.47
N HIS A 204 -15.05 -8.45 2.57
CA HIS A 204 -16.28 -9.00 1.96
C HIS A 204 -17.23 -9.56 3.01
N VAL A 205 -16.73 -10.38 3.94
CA VAL A 205 -17.54 -10.97 5.02
C VAL A 205 -18.00 -9.89 6.01
N SER A 206 -17.16 -8.91 6.29
CA SER A 206 -17.48 -7.83 7.26
C SER A 206 -18.46 -6.79 6.72
N SER A 207 -18.61 -6.69 5.40
CA SER A 207 -19.55 -5.74 4.78
C SER A 207 -21.03 -6.07 4.97
N GLY A 208 -21.33 -7.25 5.51
CA GLY A 208 -22.70 -7.67 5.87
C GLY A 208 -23.64 -7.85 4.68
N THR A 209 -23.13 -7.87 3.47
CA THR A 209 -23.95 -7.99 2.26
C THR A 209 -24.13 -9.48 1.91
N GLY A 210 -25.20 -10.06 2.40
CA GLY A 210 -25.80 -11.26 1.82
C GLY A 210 -26.42 -10.96 0.44
N SER A 211 -25.73 -10.26 -0.43
CA SER A 211 -26.07 -10.05 -1.84
C SER A 211 -24.81 -9.57 -2.53
N GLY A 212 -24.25 -10.36 -3.44
CA GLY A 212 -23.04 -10.02 -4.17
C GLY A 212 -23.21 -8.79 -5.07
N GLY A 213 -23.05 -7.63 -4.47
CA GLY A 213 -22.79 -6.38 -5.17
C GLY A 213 -21.44 -5.83 -4.70
N PRO A 214 -20.70 -5.15 -5.56
CA PRO A 214 -19.50 -4.46 -5.12
C PRO A 214 -19.84 -3.54 -3.95
N ALA A 215 -18.95 -3.47 -2.94
CA ALA A 215 -19.08 -2.48 -1.88
C ALA A 215 -19.41 -1.11 -2.51
N PRO A 216 -20.32 -0.29 -1.91
CA PRO A 216 -20.62 1.01 -2.49
C PRO A 216 -19.32 1.75 -2.71
N ALA A 217 -19.08 2.15 -3.94
CA ALA A 217 -17.86 2.88 -4.30
C ALA A 217 -17.75 4.10 -3.39
N LEU A 218 -16.58 4.36 -2.83
CA LEU A 218 -16.36 5.53 -1.98
C LEU A 218 -16.81 6.79 -2.73
N PRO A 219 -17.50 7.71 -2.05
CA PRO A 219 -17.93 8.95 -2.68
C PRO A 219 -16.71 9.76 -3.14
N ALA A 220 -16.95 10.61 -4.13
CA ALA A 220 -15.92 11.52 -4.62
C ALA A 220 -15.46 12.47 -3.49
N PRO A 221 -14.15 12.72 -3.32
CA PRO A 221 -13.70 13.77 -2.42
C PRO A 221 -14.29 15.13 -2.78
N ALA A 222 -14.85 15.82 -1.80
CA ALA A 222 -15.41 17.15 -1.98
C ALA A 222 -14.35 18.24 -1.79
N SER A 223 -14.66 19.46 -2.21
CA SER A 223 -13.87 20.67 -1.95
C SER A 223 -12.40 20.56 -2.39
N VAL A 224 -12.15 19.95 -3.55
CA VAL A 224 -10.78 19.90 -4.10
C VAL A 224 -10.39 21.32 -4.52
N THR A 225 -9.26 21.81 -4.00
CA THR A 225 -8.73 23.16 -4.26
C THR A 225 -7.23 23.09 -4.54
N THR A 226 -6.72 24.11 -5.23
CA THR A 226 -5.30 24.31 -5.53
C THR A 226 -4.79 25.56 -4.82
N SER A 227 -3.56 25.51 -4.27
CA SER A 227 -2.89 26.62 -3.60
C SER A 227 -1.37 26.51 -3.71
N ASP A 228 -0.66 27.48 -3.12
CA ASP A 228 0.80 27.47 -2.97
C ASP A 228 1.55 27.21 -4.31
N ALA A 229 1.05 27.85 -5.39
CA ALA A 229 1.67 27.75 -6.71
C ALA A 229 3.09 28.27 -6.69
N THR A 230 4.03 27.50 -7.25
CA THR A 230 5.40 27.92 -7.56
C THR A 230 5.60 27.82 -9.06
N THR A 231 6.83 28.03 -9.53
CA THR A 231 7.19 27.82 -10.95
C THR A 231 7.18 26.34 -11.34
N SER A 232 7.18 25.41 -10.39
CA SER A 232 7.34 23.98 -10.64
C SER A 232 6.52 23.06 -9.74
N ALA A 233 5.65 23.61 -8.90
CA ALA A 233 4.81 22.82 -8.00
C ALA A 233 3.47 23.50 -7.71
N MET A 234 2.48 22.68 -7.31
CA MET A 234 1.14 23.06 -6.88
C MET A 234 0.72 22.19 -5.72
N LYS A 235 0.10 22.78 -4.70
CA LYS A 235 -0.51 22.05 -3.59
C LYS A 235 -2.00 21.85 -3.87
N ILE A 236 -2.45 20.60 -3.68
CA ILE A 236 -3.83 20.18 -3.82
C ILE A 236 -4.36 19.79 -2.43
N THR A 237 -5.56 20.23 -2.06
CA THR A 237 -6.22 19.89 -0.81
C THR A 237 -7.66 19.47 -1.07
N TRP A 238 -8.22 18.62 -0.22
CA TRP A 238 -9.60 18.11 -0.34
C TRP A 238 -10.20 17.76 1.01
N ALA A 239 -11.52 17.57 1.06
CA ALA A 239 -12.21 17.10 2.24
C ALA A 239 -12.00 15.60 2.44
N ALA A 240 -11.89 15.17 3.70
CA ALA A 240 -11.80 13.76 4.03
C ALA A 240 -13.07 13.01 3.61
N VAL A 241 -12.89 11.79 3.11
CA VAL A 241 -13.97 10.87 2.74
C VAL A 241 -14.10 9.79 3.80
N THR A 242 -15.29 9.64 4.38
CA THR A 242 -15.56 8.59 5.36
C THR A 242 -15.36 7.21 4.73
N GLY A 243 -14.59 6.36 5.39
CA GLY A 243 -14.23 5.04 4.89
C GLY A 243 -13.02 5.00 3.95
N ALA A 244 -12.46 6.15 3.56
CA ALA A 244 -11.22 6.18 2.80
C ALA A 244 -10.03 5.79 3.68
N ALA A 245 -9.22 4.87 3.19
CA ALA A 245 -7.93 4.50 3.78
C ALA A 245 -6.78 5.33 3.19
N SER A 246 -6.93 5.81 1.96
CA SER A 246 -5.93 6.63 1.25
C SER A 246 -6.57 7.37 0.08
N TYR A 247 -5.75 8.16 -0.62
CA TYR A 247 -6.18 8.92 -1.80
C TYR A 247 -5.16 8.76 -2.93
N ASN A 248 -5.67 8.88 -4.16
CA ASN A 248 -4.88 8.98 -5.37
C ASN A 248 -5.18 10.30 -6.09
N VAL A 249 -4.12 11.01 -6.48
CA VAL A 249 -4.19 12.31 -7.14
C VAL A 249 -3.86 12.13 -8.63
N TYR A 250 -4.66 12.72 -9.49
CA TYR A 250 -4.55 12.66 -10.93
C TYR A 250 -4.37 14.06 -11.50
N ARG A 251 -3.38 14.25 -12.36
CA ARG A 251 -3.16 15.47 -13.13
C ARG A 251 -3.46 15.18 -14.59
N ASN A 252 -4.39 15.94 -15.17
CA ASN A 252 -4.81 15.74 -16.56
C ASN A 252 -5.13 14.26 -16.86
N ALA A 253 -5.90 13.62 -15.95
CA ALA A 253 -6.27 12.21 -15.95
C ALA A 253 -5.14 11.18 -15.70
N ASN A 254 -3.90 11.60 -15.51
CA ASN A 254 -2.78 10.69 -15.21
C ASN A 254 -2.48 10.72 -13.71
N LYS A 255 -2.34 9.54 -13.09
CA LYS A 255 -1.98 9.41 -11.68
C LYS A 255 -0.59 9.99 -11.43
N THR A 256 -0.46 10.85 -10.41
CA THR A 256 0.80 11.56 -10.10
C THR A 256 1.53 11.00 -8.89
N ASN A 257 0.81 10.47 -7.90
CA ASN A 257 1.43 9.88 -6.71
C ASN A 257 1.82 8.41 -6.96
N ALA A 258 3.10 8.08 -6.72
CA ALA A 258 3.60 6.71 -6.80
C ALA A 258 3.15 5.84 -5.62
N LEU A 259 3.00 6.43 -4.43
CA LEU A 259 2.53 5.79 -3.20
C LEU A 259 1.16 6.37 -2.80
N PRO A 260 0.32 5.60 -2.07
CA PRO A 260 -0.94 6.10 -1.54
C PRO A 260 -0.74 7.35 -0.67
N VAL A 261 -1.59 8.35 -0.82
CA VAL A 261 -1.59 9.57 0.00
C VAL A 261 -2.54 9.37 1.18
N TYR A 262 -2.04 9.41 2.40
CA TYR A 262 -2.85 9.20 3.63
C TYR A 262 -3.37 10.50 4.23
N ALA A 263 -2.82 11.63 3.81
CA ALA A 263 -3.30 12.98 4.18
C ALA A 263 -4.36 13.47 3.20
N THR A 264 -5.04 14.54 3.54
CA THR A 264 -6.00 15.25 2.66
C THR A 264 -5.34 16.39 1.89
N THR A 265 -4.05 16.30 1.69
CA THR A 265 -3.22 17.25 0.93
C THR A 265 -2.11 16.53 0.20
N PHE A 266 -1.73 17.04 -0.97
CA PHE A 266 -0.63 16.54 -1.80
C PHE A 266 0.03 17.70 -2.53
N THR A 267 1.37 17.68 -2.63
CA THR A 267 2.11 18.65 -3.45
C THR A 267 2.58 17.96 -4.71
N ASP A 268 2.03 18.35 -5.85
CA ASP A 268 2.47 17.89 -7.17
C ASP A 268 3.64 18.76 -7.63
N SER A 269 4.73 18.12 -8.02
CA SER A 269 5.99 18.78 -8.40
C SER A 269 6.45 18.37 -9.80
N GLY A 270 7.49 19.04 -10.32
CA GLY A 270 7.97 18.81 -11.67
C GLY A 270 7.05 19.41 -12.74
N LEU A 271 6.30 20.43 -12.39
CA LEU A 271 5.42 21.16 -13.30
C LEU A 271 6.23 22.16 -14.15
N GLN A 272 5.70 22.50 -15.33
CA GLN A 272 6.29 23.55 -16.18
C GLN A 272 5.82 24.94 -15.70
N PRO A 273 6.70 25.95 -15.74
CA PRO A 273 6.33 27.33 -15.40
C PRO A 273 5.22 27.88 -16.30
N GLY A 274 4.36 28.72 -15.73
CA GLY A 274 3.29 29.41 -16.45
C GLY A 274 2.25 28.49 -17.10
N THR A 275 2.15 27.25 -16.64
CA THR A 275 1.32 26.21 -17.27
C THR A 275 0.09 25.91 -16.41
N THR A 276 -1.06 25.79 -17.06
CA THR A 276 -2.33 25.42 -16.40
C THR A 276 -2.51 23.92 -16.41
N TYR A 277 -2.88 23.36 -15.26
CA TYR A 277 -3.18 21.94 -15.05
C TYR A 277 -4.55 21.78 -14.38
N ALA A 278 -5.10 20.58 -14.50
CA ALA A 278 -6.32 20.16 -13.84
C ALA A 278 -6.07 18.92 -12.98
N TRP A 279 -6.51 18.95 -11.73
CA TRP A 279 -6.37 17.83 -10.81
C TRP A 279 -7.72 17.28 -10.38
N THR A 280 -7.79 15.95 -10.27
CA THR A 280 -8.86 15.23 -9.62
C THR A 280 -8.29 14.32 -8.54
N VAL A 281 -9.09 14.00 -7.53
CA VAL A 281 -8.70 13.10 -6.44
C VAL A 281 -9.72 11.98 -6.35
N ARG A 282 -9.23 10.76 -6.10
CA ARG A 282 -10.05 9.58 -5.80
C ARG A 282 -9.72 9.10 -4.39
N ALA A 283 -10.73 8.83 -3.60
CA ALA A 283 -10.58 8.10 -2.35
C ALA A 283 -10.37 6.61 -2.68
N ALA A 284 -9.51 5.94 -1.94
CA ALA A 284 -9.31 4.51 -2.04
C ALA A 284 -9.57 3.84 -0.69
N ASP A 285 -10.21 2.67 -0.71
CA ASP A 285 -10.45 1.85 0.47
C ASP A 285 -9.17 1.15 0.96
N ALA A 286 -9.28 0.37 2.01
CA ALA A 286 -8.15 -0.38 2.58
C ALA A 286 -7.56 -1.43 1.64
N SER A 287 -8.30 -1.85 0.61
CA SER A 287 -7.87 -2.77 -0.45
C SER A 287 -7.22 -2.03 -1.63
N GLY A 288 -7.26 -0.69 -1.64
CA GLY A 288 -6.77 0.15 -2.74
C GLY A 288 -7.78 0.34 -3.87
N VAL A 289 -9.03 -0.13 -3.70
CA VAL A 289 -10.11 0.09 -4.67
C VAL A 289 -10.54 1.56 -4.64
N GLU A 290 -10.47 2.21 -5.80
CA GLU A 290 -10.78 3.62 -5.94
C GLU A 290 -12.29 3.87 -6.09
N GLY A 291 -12.76 4.90 -5.39
CA GLY A 291 -14.10 5.45 -5.55
C GLY A 291 -14.22 6.40 -6.73
N ALA A 292 -15.33 7.15 -6.75
CA ALA A 292 -15.60 8.15 -7.76
C ALA A 292 -14.53 9.27 -7.75
N ALA A 293 -14.23 9.80 -8.94
CA ALA A 293 -13.35 10.97 -9.05
C ALA A 293 -14.04 12.24 -8.55
N SER A 294 -13.29 13.10 -7.88
CA SER A 294 -13.75 14.44 -7.52
C SER A 294 -14.09 15.31 -8.73
N ALA A 295 -14.77 16.41 -8.49
CA ALA A 295 -14.74 17.54 -9.41
C ALA A 295 -13.27 17.96 -9.69
N SER A 296 -13.02 18.48 -10.88
CA SER A 296 -11.69 18.95 -11.28
C SER A 296 -11.38 20.31 -10.62
N ALA A 297 -10.18 20.44 -10.05
CA ALA A 297 -9.65 21.71 -9.58
C ALA A 297 -8.53 22.17 -10.54
N GLY A 298 -8.69 23.35 -11.12
CA GLY A 298 -7.69 23.96 -11.99
C GLY A 298 -6.68 24.78 -11.21
N GLY A 299 -5.45 24.91 -11.74
CA GLY A 299 -4.44 25.81 -11.21
C GLY A 299 -3.33 26.08 -12.22
N THR A 300 -2.75 27.28 -12.16
CA THR A 300 -1.65 27.71 -13.05
C THR A 300 -0.40 27.94 -12.22
N THR A 301 0.72 27.35 -12.63
CA THR A 301 2.04 27.59 -12.01
C THR A 301 2.50 29.02 -12.27
N LEU A 302 3.36 29.54 -11.40
CA LEU A 302 3.99 30.85 -11.63
C LEU A 302 4.85 30.82 -12.91
N GLY A 303 4.90 31.95 -13.62
CA GLY A 303 5.80 32.10 -14.76
C GLY A 303 7.25 31.96 -14.36
N ALA A 304 8.10 31.55 -15.31
CA ALA A 304 9.53 31.55 -15.07
C ALA A 304 10.02 32.96 -14.72
N PRO A 305 10.93 33.11 -13.74
CA PRO A 305 11.57 34.40 -13.49
C PRO A 305 12.24 34.91 -14.76
N PRO A 306 12.24 36.22 -14.99
CA PRO A 306 13.04 36.78 -16.08
C PRO A 306 14.47 36.28 -15.97
N PRO A 307 15.17 36.03 -17.11
CA PRO A 307 16.57 35.65 -17.07
C PRO A 307 17.37 36.68 -16.26
N ALA A 308 18.27 36.24 -15.40
CA ALA A 308 19.13 37.11 -14.65
C ALA A 308 19.86 38.06 -15.62
N ALA A 309 19.81 39.35 -15.36
CA ALA A 309 20.46 40.32 -16.22
C ALA A 309 21.98 40.03 -16.25
N THR A 310 22.52 39.76 -17.43
CA THR A 310 23.95 39.51 -17.59
C THR A 310 24.68 40.86 -17.75
N CYS A 311 25.64 41.12 -16.86
CA CYS A 311 26.51 42.28 -16.98
C CYS A 311 27.86 41.92 -17.60
N THR A 312 28.35 42.77 -18.45
CA THR A 312 29.68 42.67 -19.02
C THR A 312 30.41 44.03 -18.85
N THR A 313 31.54 44.01 -18.16
CA THR A 313 32.46 45.16 -18.08
C THR A 313 33.59 44.96 -19.07
N ALA A 314 33.75 45.85 -19.99
CA ALA A 314 34.79 45.79 -21.01
C ALA A 314 35.10 47.20 -21.53
N THR A 315 36.19 47.32 -22.32
CA THR A 315 36.48 48.57 -23.02
C THR A 315 35.40 48.87 -24.09
N ASN A 316 35.15 50.13 -24.38
CA ASN A 316 34.18 50.52 -25.39
C ASN A 316 34.50 49.93 -26.76
N TYR A 317 35.80 49.77 -27.11
CA TYR A 317 36.23 49.02 -28.26
C TYR A 317 35.77 47.53 -28.23
N ALA A 318 36.01 46.87 -27.12
CA ALA A 318 35.64 45.45 -26.97
C ALA A 318 34.11 45.24 -26.96
N HIS A 319 33.32 46.18 -26.44
CA HIS A 319 31.87 46.13 -26.54
C HIS A 319 31.38 46.22 -27.99
N VAL A 320 31.97 47.09 -28.79
CA VAL A 320 31.61 47.22 -30.20
C VAL A 320 32.06 45.98 -30.98
N ALA A 321 33.29 45.52 -30.77
CA ALA A 321 33.79 44.29 -31.40
C ALA A 321 32.93 43.06 -31.10
N ALA A 322 32.34 42.99 -29.89
CA ALA A 322 31.43 41.91 -29.46
C ALA A 322 29.96 42.14 -29.82
N GLY A 323 29.63 43.19 -30.56
CA GLY A 323 28.27 43.50 -31.01
C GLY A 323 27.32 44.01 -29.92
N ARG A 324 27.84 44.33 -28.73
CA ARG A 324 27.07 44.88 -27.60
C ARG A 324 26.88 46.40 -27.69
N ALA A 325 27.62 47.05 -28.55
CA ALA A 325 27.54 48.48 -28.82
C ALA A 325 27.75 48.76 -30.31
N THR A 326 27.43 49.96 -30.72
CA THR A 326 27.66 50.53 -32.06
C THR A 326 28.50 51.77 -31.93
N THR A 327 29.05 52.29 -33.04
CA THR A 327 29.83 53.53 -33.07
C THR A 327 29.13 54.60 -33.90
N SER A 328 29.21 55.84 -33.43
CA SER A 328 28.71 56.99 -34.15
C SER A 328 29.53 58.26 -33.68
N GLY A 329 30.05 59.08 -34.59
CA GLY A 329 30.78 60.31 -34.30
C GLY A 329 32.01 60.17 -33.40
N GLY A 330 32.69 58.99 -33.40
CA GLY A 330 33.80 58.66 -32.51
C GLY A 330 33.44 58.18 -31.10
N TYR A 331 32.16 58.01 -30.83
CA TYR A 331 31.62 57.50 -29.57
C TYR A 331 30.99 56.09 -29.71
N ALA A 332 31.07 55.33 -28.66
CA ALA A 332 30.37 54.07 -28.56
C ALA A 332 28.95 54.26 -27.93
N HIS A 333 27.95 53.52 -28.44
CA HIS A 333 26.56 53.57 -27.95
C HIS A 333 26.07 52.17 -27.67
N ALA A 334 25.49 51.93 -26.51
CA ALA A 334 24.94 50.63 -26.11
C ALA A 334 23.85 50.20 -27.11
N ARG A 335 23.96 48.97 -27.63
CA ARG A 335 23.02 48.43 -28.63
C ARG A 335 21.63 48.29 -28.02
N GLY A 336 20.61 48.72 -28.72
CA GLY A 336 19.21 48.70 -28.31
C GLY A 336 18.83 49.99 -27.56
N SER A 337 19.48 50.37 -26.47
CA SER A 337 19.16 51.57 -25.72
C SER A 337 19.71 52.87 -26.33
N GLY A 338 20.76 52.79 -27.16
CA GLY A 338 21.44 53.95 -27.75
C GLY A 338 22.20 54.81 -26.73
N GLN A 339 22.33 54.39 -25.47
CA GLN A 339 23.04 55.15 -24.45
C GLN A 339 24.48 55.39 -24.81
N ASN A 340 24.95 56.64 -24.71
CA ASN A 340 26.33 57.02 -25.02
C ASN A 340 27.29 56.50 -23.93
N MET A 341 28.24 55.66 -24.30
CA MET A 341 29.21 54.99 -23.44
C MET A 341 30.54 55.78 -23.34
N GLY A 342 30.69 56.92 -24.03
CA GLY A 342 31.92 57.67 -24.14
C GLY A 342 32.74 57.34 -25.41
N LEU A 343 33.95 57.76 -25.43
CA LEU A 343 34.85 57.62 -26.64
C LEU A 343 35.03 56.15 -27.01
N TYR A 344 35.00 55.89 -28.31
CA TYR A 344 35.30 54.57 -28.89
C TYR A 344 36.80 54.33 -28.93
N ASN A 345 37.33 53.75 -27.84
CA ASN A 345 38.72 53.37 -27.72
C ASN A 345 38.93 52.25 -26.70
N VAL A 346 40.19 51.84 -26.49
CA VAL A 346 40.59 50.75 -25.55
C VAL A 346 40.81 51.25 -24.11
N PHE A 347 40.70 52.55 -23.83
CA PHE A 347 40.94 53.13 -22.50
C PHE A 347 39.67 53.38 -21.71
N TYR A 348 38.53 53.61 -22.36
CA TYR A 348 37.27 53.83 -21.72
C TYR A 348 36.55 52.46 -21.51
N THR A 349 36.27 52.16 -20.27
CA THR A 349 35.57 50.92 -19.83
C THR A 349 34.16 51.25 -19.40
N THR A 350 33.21 50.47 -19.85
CA THR A 350 31.79 50.60 -19.49
C THR A 350 31.25 49.23 -19.01
N THR A 351 30.33 49.23 -18.05
CA THR A 351 29.56 48.02 -17.71
C THR A 351 28.21 48.11 -18.43
N LEU A 352 27.94 47.11 -19.27
CA LEU A 352 26.67 46.96 -19.95
C LEU A 352 25.86 45.82 -19.32
N LYS A 353 24.62 46.09 -19.00
CA LYS A 353 23.61 45.15 -18.53
C LYS A 353 22.71 44.75 -19.69
N MET A 354 22.64 43.46 -20.03
CA MET A 354 21.69 42.94 -21.00
C MET A 354 20.32 42.81 -20.36
N THR A 355 19.30 43.50 -20.85
CA THR A 355 17.92 43.49 -20.34
C THR A 355 16.94 42.90 -21.33
N GLY A 356 17.37 42.49 -22.49
CA GLY A 356 16.62 41.80 -23.54
C GLY A 356 17.56 41.27 -24.63
N THR A 357 17.03 40.55 -25.59
CA THR A 357 17.81 40.00 -26.71
C THR A 357 18.46 41.15 -27.50
N ASN A 358 19.78 41.23 -27.47
CA ASN A 358 20.57 42.33 -28.11
C ASN A 358 20.20 43.74 -27.61
N TYR A 359 19.64 43.87 -26.38
CA TYR A 359 19.31 45.14 -25.79
C TYR A 359 20.12 45.34 -24.52
N TYR A 360 20.97 46.38 -24.56
CA TYR A 360 21.96 46.69 -23.52
C TYR A 360 21.72 48.09 -22.96
N VAL A 361 21.86 48.24 -21.65
CA VAL A 361 21.81 49.51 -20.93
C VAL A 361 23.11 49.67 -20.12
N ILE A 362 23.58 50.91 -19.96
CA ILE A 362 24.70 51.18 -19.05
C ILE A 362 24.21 50.96 -17.62
N GLY A 363 24.91 50.15 -16.83
CA GLY A 363 24.55 49.90 -15.45
C GLY A 363 25.35 48.77 -14.84
N THR A 364 25.33 48.70 -13.49
CA THR A 364 25.94 47.62 -12.70
C THR A 364 24.93 46.50 -12.47
N CYS A 365 25.43 45.27 -12.38
CA CYS A 365 24.65 44.17 -11.79
C CYS A 365 24.86 44.15 -10.26
N PRO A 366 23.86 43.69 -9.50
CA PRO A 366 24.02 43.47 -8.08
C PRO A 366 25.02 42.37 -7.79
#